data_6c4081a6d0391f4b5bb6e57309b4676a
#
_entry.id   6c4081a6d0391f4b5bb6e57309b4676a
#
_cell.length_a   1.000
_cell.length_b   1.000
_cell.length_c   1.000
_cell.angle_alpha   90.00
_cell.angle_beta   90.00
_cell.angle_gamma   90.00
#
_symmetry.space_group_name_H-M   'P 1'
#
loop_
_entity.id
_entity.type
_entity.pdbx_description
1 polymer ?
#
loop_
_entity_poly.entity_id
_entity_poly.type
_entity_poly.pdbx_seq_one_letter_code
_entity_poly.pdbx_strand_id
1 'polypeptide(L)'
;MKTLIIISISIILTLVVYSSVKQRKVVSCLSDCYYQCGSLFTVAMLLVAAMMTPVALSVNDGVVSFMMTASLAFIGVAADYQGSSDMERKVHVVSAYVACAAAVVFTISSFPSDPCLADVLTVLCPSLLFASLALLCYDSRLLYYELTALSMAVATCWVALE
;
A
#
# COMPACT_ATOMS: atom_id res chain seq x y z
N MET A 1 -15.86 2.71 -8.91
CA MET A 1 -14.41 2.68 -8.68
C MET A 1 -14.01 3.36 -7.36
N LYS A 2 -14.37 4.63 -7.13
CA LYS A 2 -14.04 5.35 -5.86
C LYS A 2 -14.47 4.61 -4.59
N THR A 3 -15.61 3.91 -4.60
CA THR A 3 -16.03 3.06 -3.47
C THR A 3 -15.03 1.94 -3.16
N LEU A 4 -14.45 1.30 -4.18
CA LEU A 4 -13.45 0.25 -3.99
C LEU A 4 -12.17 0.81 -3.34
N ILE A 5 -11.76 2.02 -3.71
CA ILE A 5 -10.65 2.73 -3.09
C ILE A 5 -10.92 2.95 -1.60
N ILE A 6 -12.09 3.49 -1.25
CA ILE A 6 -12.47 3.77 0.15
C ILE A 6 -12.47 2.48 0.98
N ILE A 7 -13.05 1.40 0.46
CA ILE A 7 -13.07 0.10 1.15
C ILE A 7 -11.64 -0.42 1.34
N SER A 8 -10.79 -0.35 0.32
CA SER A 8 -9.39 -0.80 0.40
C SER A 8 -8.59 -0.04 1.46
N ILE A 9 -8.71 1.28 1.48
CA ILE A 9 -8.09 2.13 2.52
C ILE A 9 -8.61 1.74 3.90
N SER A 10 -9.93 1.58 4.05
CA SER A 10 -10.54 1.24 5.34
C SER A 10 -10.06 -0.11 5.87
N ILE A 11 -9.87 -1.11 5.01
CA ILE A 11 -9.32 -2.43 5.39
C ILE A 11 -7.89 -2.26 5.92
N ILE A 12 -7.02 -1.57 5.18
CA ILE A 12 -5.63 -1.38 5.57
C ILE A 12 -5.51 -0.62 6.88
N LEU A 13 -6.23 0.49 7.02
CA LEU A 13 -6.21 1.28 8.25
C LEU A 13 -6.73 0.47 9.45
N THR A 14 -7.78 -0.32 9.26
CA THR A 14 -8.31 -1.20 10.31
C THR A 14 -7.28 -2.23 10.76
N LEU A 15 -6.56 -2.86 9.83
CA LEU A 15 -5.48 -3.80 10.16
C LEU A 15 -4.36 -3.13 10.96
N VAL A 16 -3.90 -1.96 10.52
CA VAL A 16 -2.81 -1.23 11.21
C VAL A 16 -3.24 -0.78 12.60
N VAL A 17 -4.43 -0.18 12.73
CA VAL A 17 -4.96 0.29 14.03
C VAL A 17 -5.17 -0.88 14.98
N TYR A 18 -5.86 -1.94 14.54
CA TYR A 18 -6.11 -3.12 15.36
C TYR A 18 -4.81 -3.75 15.86
N SER A 19 -3.82 -3.93 14.96
CA SER A 19 -2.54 -4.54 15.31
C SER A 19 -1.75 -3.65 16.27
N SER A 20 -1.75 -2.33 16.05
CA SER A 20 -1.07 -1.37 16.90
C SER A 20 -1.67 -1.32 18.31
N VAL A 21 -3.00 -1.32 18.42
CA VAL A 21 -3.71 -1.36 19.70
C VAL A 21 -3.38 -2.65 20.45
N LYS A 22 -3.42 -3.80 19.76
CA LYS A 22 -3.14 -5.10 20.38
C LYS A 22 -1.69 -5.24 20.85
N GLN A 23 -0.73 -4.66 20.11
CA GLN A 23 0.68 -4.63 20.50
C GLN A 23 1.02 -3.53 21.51
N ARG A 24 0.11 -2.58 21.76
CA ARG A 24 0.34 -1.34 22.54
C ARG A 24 1.49 -0.49 22.00
N LYS A 25 1.78 -0.58 20.72
CA LYS A 25 2.78 0.22 19.98
C LYS A 25 2.40 0.27 18.50
N VAL A 26 2.89 1.26 17.79
CA VAL A 26 2.74 1.31 16.33
C VAL A 26 3.50 0.13 15.71
N VAL A 27 2.88 -0.57 14.77
CA VAL A 27 3.53 -1.67 14.03
C VAL A 27 4.72 -1.15 13.23
N SER A 28 5.75 -1.97 13.05
CA SER A 28 6.99 -1.53 12.39
C SER A 28 6.85 -1.50 10.86
N CYS A 29 6.00 -2.37 10.31
CA CYS A 29 5.66 -2.44 8.88
C CYS A 29 4.25 -3.02 8.71
N LEU A 30 3.70 -2.94 7.51
CA LEU A 30 2.36 -3.45 7.23
C LEU A 30 2.27 -4.97 7.46
N SER A 31 3.30 -5.71 7.10
CA SER A 31 3.33 -7.17 7.30
C SER A 31 3.39 -7.60 8.76
N ASP A 32 3.83 -6.75 9.69
CA ASP A 32 3.75 -7.05 11.13
C ASP A 32 2.31 -7.24 11.62
N CYS A 33 1.33 -6.72 10.87
CA CYS A 33 -0.09 -6.98 11.15
C CYS A 33 -0.42 -8.47 11.05
N TYR A 34 0.32 -9.26 10.27
CA TYR A 34 0.13 -10.71 10.17
C TYR A 34 0.26 -11.40 11.52
N TYR A 35 1.24 -11.03 12.34
CA TYR A 35 1.48 -11.65 13.66
C TYR A 35 0.35 -11.39 14.67
N GLN A 36 -0.51 -10.42 14.39
CA GLN A 36 -1.68 -10.13 15.22
C GLN A 36 -3.00 -10.65 14.62
N CYS A 37 -3.09 -10.69 13.30
CA CYS A 37 -4.30 -11.03 12.54
C CYS A 37 -4.24 -12.43 11.90
N GLY A 38 -3.05 -13.03 11.77
CA GLY A 38 -2.86 -14.34 11.11
C GLY A 38 -3.41 -14.36 9.68
N SER A 39 -4.10 -15.42 9.33
CA SER A 39 -4.70 -15.60 7.99
C SER A 39 -5.68 -14.50 7.58
N LEU A 40 -6.26 -13.77 8.54
CA LEU A 40 -7.12 -12.63 8.23
C LEU A 40 -6.36 -11.52 7.50
N PHE A 41 -5.08 -11.30 7.85
CA PHE A 41 -4.22 -10.37 7.12
C PHE A 41 -4.05 -10.79 5.65
N THR A 42 -3.75 -12.08 5.41
CA THR A 42 -3.62 -12.61 4.04
C THR A 42 -4.89 -12.40 3.23
N VAL A 43 -6.06 -12.78 3.79
CA VAL A 43 -7.35 -12.59 3.12
C VAL A 43 -7.62 -11.11 2.83
N ALA A 44 -7.36 -10.23 3.80
CA ALA A 44 -7.55 -8.80 3.64
C ALA A 44 -6.65 -8.21 2.54
N MET A 45 -5.37 -8.60 2.48
CA MET A 45 -4.45 -8.13 1.43
C MET A 45 -4.82 -8.64 0.04
N LEU A 46 -5.29 -9.89 -0.07
CA LEU A 46 -5.82 -10.44 -1.32
C LEU A 46 -7.08 -9.69 -1.78
N LEU A 47 -7.98 -9.36 -0.86
CA LEU A 47 -9.16 -8.55 -1.17
C LEU A 47 -8.79 -7.14 -1.63
N VAL A 48 -7.85 -6.49 -0.95
CA VAL A 48 -7.34 -5.17 -1.37
C VAL A 48 -6.72 -5.25 -2.76
N ALA A 49 -5.88 -6.24 -3.03
CA ALA A 49 -5.29 -6.43 -4.36
C ALA A 49 -6.36 -6.66 -5.43
N ALA A 50 -7.35 -7.53 -5.15
CA ALA A 50 -8.45 -7.81 -6.08
C ALA A 50 -9.32 -6.57 -6.37
N MET A 51 -9.59 -5.74 -5.36
CA MET A 51 -10.36 -4.50 -5.52
C MET A 51 -9.56 -3.41 -6.24
N MET A 52 -8.26 -3.29 -5.95
CA MET A 52 -7.41 -2.25 -6.55
C MET A 52 -6.99 -2.59 -7.98
N THR A 53 -6.98 -3.87 -8.39
CA THR A 53 -6.63 -4.26 -9.77
C THR A 53 -7.51 -3.57 -10.81
N PRO A 54 -8.85 -3.69 -10.81
CA PRO A 54 -9.69 -3.02 -11.79
C PRO A 54 -9.61 -1.50 -11.70
N VAL A 55 -9.36 -0.95 -10.49
CA VAL A 55 -9.18 0.50 -10.30
C VAL A 55 -7.89 0.96 -10.99
N ALA A 56 -6.76 0.32 -10.70
CA ALA A 56 -5.47 0.71 -11.27
C ALA A 56 -5.46 0.53 -12.80
N LEU A 57 -6.01 -0.59 -13.30
CA LEU A 57 -6.11 -0.85 -14.75
C LEU A 57 -7.04 0.12 -15.48
N SER A 58 -8.06 0.68 -14.82
CA SER A 58 -8.92 1.69 -15.45
C SER A 58 -8.23 3.06 -15.57
N VAL A 59 -7.20 3.32 -14.78
CA VAL A 59 -6.41 4.55 -14.81
C VAL A 59 -5.21 4.40 -15.74
N ASN A 60 -4.56 3.25 -15.69
CA ASN A 60 -3.42 2.92 -16.52
C ASN A 60 -3.45 1.41 -16.81
N ASP A 61 -3.74 1.01 -18.04
CA ASP A 61 -3.88 -0.38 -18.48
C ASP A 61 -2.52 -1.10 -18.68
N GLY A 62 -1.44 -0.45 -18.26
CA GLY A 62 -0.08 -0.95 -18.41
C GLY A 62 0.35 -1.99 -17.38
N VAL A 63 1.50 -2.61 -17.66
CA VAL A 63 2.17 -3.60 -16.81
C VAL A 63 2.41 -3.10 -15.39
N VAL A 64 2.62 -1.79 -15.21
CA VAL A 64 2.90 -1.17 -13.91
C VAL A 64 1.72 -1.33 -12.94
N SER A 65 0.49 -1.12 -13.40
CA SER A 65 -0.73 -1.30 -12.62
C SER A 65 -0.87 -2.75 -12.14
N PHE A 66 -0.60 -3.70 -13.05
CA PHE A 66 -0.62 -5.11 -12.71
C PHE A 66 0.49 -5.47 -11.72
N MET A 67 1.73 -5.02 -11.93
CA MET A 67 2.84 -5.28 -11.01
C MET A 67 2.57 -4.73 -9.61
N MET A 68 2.02 -3.51 -9.50
CA MET A 68 1.68 -2.90 -8.23
C MET A 68 0.65 -3.74 -7.46
N THR A 69 -0.44 -4.13 -8.10
CA THR A 69 -1.53 -4.86 -7.44
C THR A 69 -1.17 -6.33 -7.17
N ALA A 70 -0.46 -6.99 -8.09
CA ALA A 70 0.06 -8.34 -7.88
C ALA A 70 1.04 -8.39 -6.71
N SER A 71 1.91 -7.39 -6.58
CA SER A 71 2.86 -7.32 -5.45
C SER A 71 2.15 -7.20 -4.11
N LEU A 72 1.02 -6.49 -4.01
CA LEU A 72 0.18 -6.46 -2.80
C LEU A 72 -0.36 -7.84 -2.43
N ALA A 73 -0.76 -8.64 -3.43
CA ALA A 73 -1.20 -10.02 -3.20
C ALA A 73 -0.05 -10.89 -2.68
N PHE A 74 1.16 -10.78 -3.25
CA PHE A 74 2.33 -11.53 -2.79
C PHE A 74 2.78 -11.12 -1.39
N ILE A 75 2.69 -9.83 -1.01
CA ILE A 75 2.92 -9.38 0.36
C ILE A 75 1.97 -10.09 1.32
N GLY A 76 0.71 -10.23 0.97
CA GLY A 76 -0.29 -10.93 1.78
C GLY A 76 -0.01 -12.42 1.91
N VAL A 77 0.36 -13.10 0.83
CA VAL A 77 0.60 -14.56 0.82
C VAL A 77 1.90 -14.92 1.54
N ALA A 78 2.96 -14.13 1.38
CA ALA A 78 4.26 -14.36 2.00
C ALA A 78 4.45 -13.56 3.31
N ALA A 79 3.37 -13.29 4.05
CA ALA A 79 3.41 -12.40 5.21
C ALA A 79 4.18 -12.94 6.41
N ASP A 80 4.21 -14.26 6.61
CA ASP A 80 4.96 -14.90 7.71
C ASP A 80 6.46 -15.03 7.40
N TYR A 81 7.11 -13.89 7.17
CA TYR A 81 8.52 -13.86 6.77
C TYR A 81 9.50 -14.17 7.91
N GLN A 82 9.08 -14.07 9.18
CA GLN A 82 9.95 -14.36 10.35
C GLN A 82 10.00 -15.86 10.66
N GLY A 83 8.92 -16.60 10.40
CA GLY A 83 8.85 -18.06 10.63
C GLY A 83 9.03 -18.89 9.36
N SER A 84 9.16 -18.25 8.20
CA SER A 84 9.12 -18.89 6.89
C SER A 84 10.52 -19.34 6.39
N SER A 85 10.50 -20.10 5.31
CA SER A 85 11.70 -20.45 4.55
C SER A 85 12.41 -19.21 3.99
N ASP A 86 13.72 -19.33 3.71
CA ASP A 86 14.49 -18.24 3.08
C ASP A 86 13.86 -17.75 1.74
N MET A 87 13.17 -18.63 1.04
CA MET A 87 12.50 -18.28 -0.22
C MET A 87 11.28 -17.39 0.03
N GLU A 88 10.42 -17.74 0.99
CA GLU A 88 9.23 -16.95 1.34
C GLU A 88 9.62 -15.56 1.82
N ARG A 89 10.65 -15.48 2.67
CA ARG A 89 11.19 -14.19 3.11
C ARG A 89 11.70 -13.33 1.94
N LYS A 90 12.41 -13.93 0.98
CA LYS A 90 12.87 -13.23 -0.23
C LYS A 90 11.70 -12.76 -1.08
N VAL A 91 10.70 -13.62 -1.31
CA VAL A 91 9.48 -13.26 -2.05
C VAL A 91 8.78 -12.08 -1.40
N HIS A 92 8.59 -12.10 -0.07
CA HIS A 92 7.96 -11.00 0.67
C HIS A 92 8.71 -9.68 0.48
N VAL A 93 10.04 -9.68 0.75
CA VAL A 93 10.87 -8.47 0.67
C VAL A 93 10.92 -7.92 -0.76
N VAL A 94 11.13 -8.79 -1.76
CA VAL A 94 11.15 -8.36 -3.16
C VAL A 94 9.79 -7.80 -3.57
N SER A 95 8.69 -8.44 -3.18
CA SER A 95 7.33 -7.95 -3.48
C SER A 95 7.06 -6.59 -2.86
N ALA A 96 7.50 -6.33 -1.63
CA ALA A 96 7.37 -5.03 -0.99
C ALA A 96 8.14 -3.92 -1.76
N TYR A 97 9.38 -4.19 -2.18
CA TYR A 97 10.15 -3.26 -3.01
C TYR A 97 9.49 -3.03 -4.37
N VAL A 98 9.02 -4.09 -5.03
CA VAL A 98 8.34 -3.98 -6.33
C VAL A 98 7.05 -3.19 -6.19
N ALA A 99 6.26 -3.41 -5.13
CA ALA A 99 5.03 -2.66 -4.87
C ALA A 99 5.32 -1.16 -4.71
N CYS A 100 6.32 -0.80 -3.90
CA CYS A 100 6.70 0.60 -3.69
C CYS A 100 7.22 1.26 -4.98
N ALA A 101 8.11 0.58 -5.70
CA ALA A 101 8.64 1.10 -6.97
C ALA A 101 7.54 1.25 -8.02
N ALA A 102 6.68 0.25 -8.17
CA ALA A 102 5.56 0.28 -9.10
C ALA A 102 4.55 1.38 -8.73
N ALA A 103 4.29 1.64 -7.44
CA ALA A 103 3.42 2.73 -7.00
C ALA A 103 3.97 4.11 -7.40
N VAL A 104 5.28 4.33 -7.27
CA VAL A 104 5.94 5.57 -7.70
C VAL A 104 5.84 5.73 -9.22
N VAL A 105 6.21 4.70 -9.99
CA VAL A 105 6.14 4.73 -11.46
C VAL A 105 4.70 4.92 -11.93
N PHE A 106 3.74 4.22 -11.32
CA PHE A 106 2.31 4.38 -11.60
C PHE A 106 1.86 5.83 -11.38
N THR A 107 2.22 6.43 -10.24
CA THR A 107 1.89 7.83 -9.94
C THR A 107 2.44 8.77 -11.01
N ILE A 108 3.71 8.63 -11.39
CA ILE A 108 4.34 9.48 -12.40
C ILE A 108 3.68 9.31 -13.79
N SER A 109 3.38 8.05 -14.17
CA SER A 109 2.84 7.75 -15.50
C SER A 109 1.33 8.01 -15.65
N SER A 110 0.60 8.05 -14.53
CA SER A 110 -0.86 8.17 -14.51
C SER A 110 -1.36 9.51 -13.99
N PHE A 111 -0.45 10.39 -13.56
CA PHE A 111 -0.82 11.73 -13.11
C PHE A 111 -1.30 12.56 -14.30
N PRO A 112 -2.40 13.34 -14.15
CA PRO A 112 -2.91 14.17 -15.24
C PRO A 112 -1.84 15.10 -15.82
N SER A 113 -1.88 15.30 -17.13
CA SER A 113 -0.92 16.18 -17.83
C SER A 113 -1.16 17.67 -17.56
N ASP A 114 -2.37 18.02 -17.14
CA ASP A 114 -2.75 19.40 -16.78
C ASP A 114 -3.49 19.38 -15.43
N PRO A 115 -2.76 19.13 -14.31
CA PRO A 115 -3.35 18.96 -12.99
C PRO A 115 -3.75 20.31 -12.39
N CYS A 116 -4.93 20.37 -11.78
CA CYS A 116 -5.29 21.52 -10.96
C CYS A 116 -4.53 21.48 -9.61
N LEU A 117 -4.52 22.59 -8.89
CA LEU A 117 -3.85 22.67 -7.58
C LEU A 117 -4.42 21.63 -6.59
N ALA A 118 -5.72 21.35 -6.63
CA ALA A 118 -6.37 20.37 -5.76
C ALA A 118 -5.85 18.95 -6.03
N ASP A 119 -5.62 18.57 -7.29
CA ASP A 119 -5.08 17.26 -7.68
C ASP A 119 -3.66 17.08 -7.11
N VAL A 120 -2.83 18.10 -7.29
CA VAL A 120 -1.46 18.11 -6.74
C VAL A 120 -1.48 17.96 -5.24
N LEU A 121 -2.31 18.72 -4.52
CA LEU A 121 -2.41 18.65 -3.07
C LEU A 121 -2.97 17.30 -2.60
N THR A 122 -3.92 16.73 -3.31
CA THR A 122 -4.51 15.41 -2.98
C THR A 122 -3.45 14.30 -2.96
N VAL A 123 -2.47 14.35 -3.87
CA VAL A 123 -1.37 13.36 -3.91
C VAL A 123 -0.25 13.73 -2.94
N LEU A 124 0.17 15.00 -2.89
CA LEU A 124 1.33 15.41 -2.11
C LEU A 124 1.08 15.46 -0.61
N CYS A 125 -0.08 15.96 -0.14
CA CYS A 125 -0.29 16.13 1.30
C CYS A 125 -0.21 14.84 2.11
N PRO A 126 -0.95 13.75 1.77
CA PRO A 126 -0.82 12.51 2.53
C PRO A 126 0.56 11.86 2.36
N SER A 127 1.17 11.98 1.17
CA SER A 127 2.49 11.41 0.91
C SER A 127 3.57 12.10 1.74
N LEU A 128 3.57 13.43 1.81
CA LEU A 128 4.50 14.20 2.63
C LEU A 128 4.25 13.99 4.13
N LEU A 129 2.99 13.82 4.55
CA LEU A 129 2.66 13.51 5.93
C LEU A 129 3.31 12.18 6.35
N PHE A 130 3.09 11.10 5.61
CA PHE A 130 3.66 9.81 5.94
C PHE A 130 5.19 9.79 5.79
N ALA A 131 5.75 10.44 4.78
CA ALA A 131 7.20 10.59 4.64
C ALA A 131 7.82 11.35 5.83
N SER A 132 7.16 12.41 6.32
CA SER A 132 7.61 13.13 7.51
C SER A 132 7.55 12.27 8.78
N LEU A 133 6.48 11.48 8.93
CA LEU A 133 6.36 10.52 10.04
C LEU A 133 7.43 9.43 9.97
N ALA A 134 7.82 8.97 8.77
CA ALA A 134 8.92 8.03 8.61
C ALA A 134 10.26 8.58 9.10
N LEU A 135 10.49 9.88 8.98
CA LEU A 135 11.69 10.54 9.50
C LEU A 135 11.65 10.71 11.02
N LEU A 136 10.47 10.93 11.59
CA LEU A 136 10.30 11.18 13.02
C LEU A 136 10.18 9.90 13.86
N CYS A 137 9.58 8.85 13.31
CA CYS A 137 9.26 7.60 13.99
C CYS A 137 10.21 6.47 13.57
N TYR A 138 11.41 6.42 14.16
CA TYR A 138 12.45 5.46 13.78
C TYR A 138 11.99 4.00 13.82
N ASP A 139 11.27 3.59 14.87
CA ASP A 139 10.83 2.20 15.08
C ASP A 139 9.75 1.76 14.08
N SER A 140 9.00 2.70 13.51
CA SER A 140 7.90 2.44 12.57
C SER A 140 8.15 3.05 11.18
N ARG A 141 9.38 3.46 10.88
CA ARG A 141 9.70 4.16 9.63
C ARG A 141 9.34 3.35 8.38
N LEU A 142 9.49 2.02 8.43
CA LEU A 142 9.16 1.16 7.29
C LEU A 142 7.66 1.19 6.98
N LEU A 143 6.80 1.11 8.00
CA LEU A 143 5.35 1.28 7.84
C LEU A 143 5.03 2.60 7.14
N TYR A 144 5.65 3.70 7.56
CA TYR A 144 5.36 5.01 6.96
C TYR A 144 5.87 5.15 5.53
N TYR A 145 6.98 4.49 5.15
CA TYR A 145 7.40 4.40 3.74
C TYR A 145 6.40 3.60 2.89
N GLU A 146 5.90 2.47 3.40
CA GLU A 146 4.87 1.67 2.75
C GLU A 146 3.57 2.48 2.58
N LEU A 147 3.14 3.20 3.62
CA LEU A 147 1.98 4.08 3.57
C LEU A 147 2.18 5.27 2.62
N THR A 148 3.39 5.81 2.50
CA THR A 148 3.71 6.86 1.52
C THR A 148 3.48 6.35 0.11
N ALA A 149 4.07 5.21 -0.26
CA ALA A 149 3.91 4.62 -1.59
C ALA A 149 2.43 4.28 -1.89
N LEU A 150 1.73 3.70 -0.91
CA LEU A 150 0.31 3.38 -1.05
C LEU A 150 -0.55 4.63 -1.22
N SER A 151 -0.30 5.69 -0.43
CA SER A 151 -1.04 6.94 -0.53
C SER A 151 -0.85 7.63 -1.87
N MET A 152 0.37 7.60 -2.43
CA MET A 152 0.65 8.12 -3.78
C MET A 152 -0.20 7.40 -4.83
N ALA A 153 -0.16 6.07 -4.87
CA ALA A 153 -0.91 5.29 -5.85
C ALA A 153 -2.43 5.47 -5.72
N VAL A 154 -2.94 5.42 -4.50
CA VAL A 154 -4.37 5.57 -4.20
C VAL A 154 -4.88 6.96 -4.53
N ALA A 155 -4.15 8.01 -4.16
CA ALA A 155 -4.50 9.39 -4.45
C ALA A 155 -4.45 9.67 -5.97
N THR A 156 -3.48 9.10 -6.69
CA THR A 156 -3.41 9.17 -8.16
C THR A 156 -4.63 8.50 -8.80
N CYS A 157 -5.02 7.31 -8.34
CA CYS A 157 -6.25 6.67 -8.81
C CYS A 157 -7.50 7.52 -8.53
N TRP A 158 -7.54 8.18 -7.38
CA TRP A 158 -8.66 9.04 -7.01
C TRP A 158 -8.78 10.23 -7.96
N VAL A 159 -7.69 10.95 -8.18
CA VAL A 159 -7.62 12.12 -9.08
C VAL A 159 -7.92 11.73 -10.52
N ALA A 160 -7.32 10.64 -11.02
CA ALA A 160 -7.53 10.20 -12.40
C ALA A 160 -8.96 9.67 -12.69
N LEU A 161 -9.77 9.43 -11.67
CA LEU A 161 -11.18 9.02 -11.78
C LEU A 161 -12.16 10.21 -11.64
N GLU A 162 -11.68 11.44 -11.51
CA GLU A 162 -12.49 12.66 -11.55
C GLU A 162 -12.81 13.10 -12.97
#